data_a2aa98773cb15351aebe28682d1669d7
#
_entry.id   a2aa98773cb15351aebe28682d1669d7
#
_cell.length_a   1.000
_cell.length_b   1.000
_cell.length_c   1.000
_cell.angle_alpha   90.00
_cell.angle_beta   90.00
_cell.angle_gamma   90.00
#
_symmetry.space_group_name_H-M   'P 1'
#
loop_
_entity.id
_entity.type
_entity.pdbx_description
1 polymer ?
#
loop_
_entity_poly.entity_id
_entity_poly.type
_entity_poly.pdbx_seq_one_letter_code
_entity_poly.pdbx_strand_id
1 'polypeptide(L)'
;MSGQAKPTFYLLRGDDTTRIKEIIVGFQAGLGDPSMADLNTTRHDGEALSFETLQADALTMPFLADRRLIIVENARAFLTKMAKDRTQTCLDLFENLPETTALVMVVEDQQAKKRGERYWEHGKAYAWLTDWMREHNDR
;
A
#
# COMPACT_ATOMS: atom_id res chain seq x y z
N MET A 1 -4.21 19.36 20.38
CA MET A 1 -4.34 18.18 19.56
C MET A 1 -3.37 18.24 18.41
N SER A 2 -2.94 17.13 18.00
CA SER A 2 -1.89 17.10 17.00
C SER A 2 -2.32 17.65 15.64
N GLY A 3 -3.53 17.47 15.29
CA GLY A 3 -4.02 17.93 14.02
C GLY A 3 -3.49 17.22 12.80
N GLN A 4 -2.54 16.33 12.95
CA GLN A 4 -2.00 15.60 11.82
C GLN A 4 -2.55 14.19 11.75
N ALA A 5 -3.24 13.89 10.67
CA ALA A 5 -3.71 12.54 10.42
C ALA A 5 -2.53 11.67 10.04
N LYS A 6 -2.56 10.40 10.46
CA LYS A 6 -1.57 9.44 10.04
C LYS A 6 -1.79 9.11 8.57
N PRO A 7 -0.71 8.82 7.83
CA PRO A 7 -0.88 8.39 6.45
C PRO A 7 -1.75 7.13 6.36
N THR A 8 -2.56 7.06 5.33
CA THR A 8 -3.44 5.93 5.10
C THR A 8 -2.96 5.03 3.97
N PHE A 9 -2.07 5.52 3.14
CA PHE A 9 -1.54 4.77 2.01
C PHE A 9 -0.02 4.75 2.06
N TYR A 10 0.55 3.55 1.89
CA TYR A 10 2.00 3.36 1.89
C TYR A 10 2.39 2.50 0.71
N LEU A 11 3.47 2.90 0.05
CA LEU A 11 4.07 2.10 -1.01
C LEU A 11 5.47 1.69 -0.58
N LEU A 12 5.68 0.38 -0.42
CA LEU A 12 6.99 -0.18 -0.12
C LEU A 12 7.48 -0.87 -1.38
N ARG A 13 8.54 -0.37 -1.97
CA ARG A 13 9.07 -1.00 -3.17
C ARG A 13 10.57 -1.22 -3.06
N GLY A 14 11.03 -2.28 -3.69
CA GLY A 14 12.43 -2.63 -3.67
C GLY A 14 12.61 -4.12 -3.73
N ASP A 15 13.88 -4.55 -3.60
CA ASP A 15 14.25 -5.96 -3.58
C ASP A 15 14.79 -6.40 -2.23
N ASP A 16 14.83 -5.50 -1.25
CA ASP A 16 15.26 -5.84 0.09
C ASP A 16 14.07 -6.37 0.90
N THR A 17 13.80 -7.66 0.73
CA THR A 17 12.66 -8.31 1.37
C THR A 17 12.76 -8.30 2.88
N THR A 18 13.97 -8.36 3.43
CA THR A 18 14.16 -8.30 4.88
C THR A 18 13.75 -6.94 5.43
N ARG A 19 14.17 -5.88 4.78
CA ARG A 19 13.82 -4.52 5.20
C ARG A 19 12.31 -4.29 5.10
N ILE A 20 11.70 -4.77 4.03
CA ILE A 20 10.26 -4.64 3.85
C ILE A 20 9.50 -5.36 4.97
N LYS A 21 9.94 -6.58 5.33
CA LYS A 21 9.33 -7.33 6.43
C LYS A 21 9.46 -6.59 7.75
N GLU A 22 10.62 -5.99 8.01
CA GLU A 22 10.83 -5.21 9.23
C GLU A 22 9.88 -4.02 9.32
N ILE A 23 9.67 -3.34 8.20
CA ILE A 23 8.75 -2.20 8.17
C ILE A 23 7.32 -2.66 8.46
N ILE A 24 6.92 -3.79 7.88
CA ILE A 24 5.58 -4.34 8.10
C ILE A 24 5.39 -4.74 9.56
N VAL A 25 6.41 -5.37 10.17
CA VAL A 25 6.35 -5.70 11.59
C VAL A 25 6.18 -4.45 12.44
N GLY A 26 6.83 -3.35 12.04
CA GLY A 26 6.65 -2.07 12.71
C GLY A 26 5.22 -1.54 12.64
N PHE A 27 4.58 -1.67 11.48
CA PHE A 27 3.17 -1.30 11.36
C PHE A 27 2.29 -2.14 12.26
N GLN A 28 2.53 -3.45 12.30
CA GLN A 28 1.74 -4.35 13.13
C GLN A 28 1.91 -4.05 14.62
N ALA A 29 3.13 -3.72 15.04
CA ALA A 29 3.39 -3.38 16.43
C ALA A 29 2.58 -2.17 16.88
N GLY A 30 2.25 -1.27 15.95
CA GLY A 30 1.44 -0.10 16.26
C GLY A 30 -0.05 -0.39 16.43
N LEU A 31 -0.50 -1.62 16.17
CA LEU A 31 -1.92 -1.98 16.28
C LEU A 31 -2.29 -2.53 17.66
N GLY A 32 -1.33 -2.60 18.57
CA GLY A 32 -1.58 -3.11 19.92
C GLY A 32 -0.84 -4.43 20.16
N ASP A 33 -1.39 -5.27 21.05
CA ASP A 33 -0.74 -6.54 21.32
C ASP A 33 -0.87 -7.49 20.12
N PRO A 34 -0.10 -8.60 20.08
CA PRO A 34 -0.08 -9.46 18.90
C PRO A 34 -1.44 -10.02 18.49
N SER A 35 -2.31 -10.33 19.44
CA SER A 35 -3.62 -10.87 19.08
C SER A 35 -4.51 -9.80 18.44
N MET A 36 -4.45 -8.56 18.92
CA MET A 36 -5.17 -7.45 18.31
C MET A 36 -4.62 -7.13 16.93
N ALA A 37 -3.31 -7.15 16.78
CA ALA A 37 -2.67 -6.91 15.49
C ALA A 37 -3.14 -7.94 14.46
N ASP A 38 -3.18 -9.21 14.83
CA ASP A 38 -3.63 -10.26 13.92
C ASP A 38 -5.08 -10.07 13.49
N LEU A 39 -5.96 -9.72 14.43
CA LEU A 39 -7.37 -9.50 14.12
C LEU A 39 -7.59 -8.33 13.17
N ASN A 40 -6.69 -7.36 13.19
CA ASN A 40 -6.82 -6.14 12.41
C ASN A 40 -5.85 -6.06 11.23
N THR A 41 -5.22 -7.18 10.86
CA THR A 41 -4.31 -7.26 9.73
C THR A 41 -4.89 -8.21 8.68
N THR A 42 -4.98 -7.76 7.46
CA THR A 42 -5.41 -8.58 6.32
C THR A 42 -4.31 -8.57 5.28
N ARG A 43 -3.98 -9.73 4.74
CA ARG A 43 -2.98 -9.86 3.68
C ARG A 43 -3.64 -10.36 2.41
N HIS A 44 -3.26 -9.76 1.30
CA HIS A 44 -3.74 -10.15 -0.02
C HIS A 44 -2.58 -10.38 -0.95
N ASP A 45 -2.76 -11.30 -1.89
CA ASP A 45 -1.85 -11.46 -3.00
C ASP A 45 -2.39 -10.62 -4.16
N GLY A 46 -1.59 -9.66 -4.61
CA GLY A 46 -2.00 -8.74 -5.67
C GLY A 46 -2.36 -9.43 -6.98
N GLU A 47 -1.82 -10.63 -7.23
CA GLU A 47 -2.14 -11.37 -8.43
C GLU A 47 -3.59 -11.84 -8.45
N ALA A 48 -4.12 -12.22 -7.30
CA ALA A 48 -5.48 -12.73 -7.17
C ALA A 48 -6.49 -11.67 -6.71
N LEU A 49 -6.02 -10.52 -6.28
CA LEU A 49 -6.87 -9.50 -5.67
C LEU A 49 -7.69 -8.75 -6.72
N SER A 50 -8.99 -8.62 -6.48
CA SER A 50 -9.84 -7.76 -7.30
C SER A 50 -9.99 -6.39 -6.65
N PHE A 51 -10.34 -5.38 -7.45
CA PHE A 51 -10.60 -4.05 -6.92
C PHE A 51 -11.74 -4.08 -5.91
N GLU A 52 -12.80 -4.83 -6.21
CA GLU A 52 -13.97 -4.89 -5.35
C GLU A 52 -13.64 -5.47 -3.97
N THR A 53 -12.81 -6.50 -3.93
CA THR A 53 -12.37 -7.07 -2.65
C THR A 53 -11.52 -6.07 -1.88
N LEU A 54 -10.60 -5.39 -2.55
CA LEU A 54 -9.78 -4.39 -1.88
C LEU A 54 -10.64 -3.24 -1.33
N GLN A 55 -11.60 -2.78 -2.12
CA GLN A 55 -12.49 -1.71 -1.70
C GLN A 55 -13.28 -2.10 -0.44
N ALA A 56 -13.84 -3.30 -0.44
CA ALA A 56 -14.61 -3.78 0.71
C ALA A 56 -13.74 -3.83 1.97
N ASP A 57 -12.52 -4.36 1.85
CA ASP A 57 -11.61 -4.42 2.98
C ASP A 57 -11.19 -3.04 3.46
N ALA A 58 -10.90 -2.16 2.53
CA ALA A 58 -10.40 -0.82 2.85
C ALA A 58 -11.45 -0.01 3.63
N LEU A 59 -12.71 -0.28 3.40
CA LEU A 59 -13.81 0.42 4.06
C LEU A 59 -14.30 -0.28 5.32
N THR A 60 -13.74 -1.43 5.68
CA THR A 60 -14.12 -2.16 6.88
C THR A 60 -13.50 -1.49 8.11
N MET A 61 -14.30 -1.34 9.15
CA MET A 61 -13.82 -0.73 10.39
C MET A 61 -12.93 -1.68 11.18
N PRO A 62 -11.96 -1.17 11.92
CA PRO A 62 -11.12 -2.02 12.76
C PRO A 62 -11.92 -2.61 13.92
N PHE A 63 -11.46 -3.76 14.41
CA PHE A 63 -12.08 -4.46 15.53
C PHE A 63 -11.32 -4.15 16.81
N LEU A 64 -11.93 -3.37 17.68
CA LEU A 64 -11.37 -3.01 19.00
C LEU A 64 -9.95 -2.42 18.92
N ALA A 65 -9.67 -1.72 17.84
CA ALA A 65 -8.36 -1.08 17.62
C ALA A 65 -8.58 0.25 16.90
N ASP A 66 -7.57 1.08 16.91
CA ASP A 66 -7.66 2.39 16.25
C ASP A 66 -7.53 2.28 14.73
N ARG A 67 -6.85 1.25 14.23
CA ARG A 67 -6.59 1.11 12.81
C ARG A 67 -6.63 -0.33 12.35
N ARG A 68 -6.97 -0.50 11.08
CA ARG A 68 -6.80 -1.75 10.34
C ARG A 68 -5.59 -1.64 9.43
N LEU A 69 -4.87 -2.74 9.30
CA LEU A 69 -3.73 -2.82 8.39
C LEU A 69 -4.06 -3.78 7.25
N ILE A 70 -3.98 -3.30 6.03
CA ILE A 70 -4.20 -4.13 4.84
C ILE A 70 -2.89 -4.15 4.08
N ILE A 71 -2.35 -5.34 3.85
CA ILE A 71 -1.08 -5.52 3.15
C ILE A 71 -1.36 -6.23 1.84
N VAL A 72 -0.99 -5.60 0.73
CA VAL A 72 -1.09 -6.22 -0.60
C VAL A 72 0.31 -6.61 -1.02
N GLU A 73 0.61 -7.90 -0.94
CA GLU A 73 1.88 -8.44 -1.40
C GLU A 73 1.77 -8.68 -2.90
N ASN A 74 2.91 -8.65 -3.61
CA ASN A 74 2.92 -8.75 -5.07
C ASN A 74 1.99 -7.70 -5.70
N ALA A 75 2.04 -6.50 -5.16
CA ALA A 75 1.11 -5.45 -5.56
C ALA A 75 1.32 -5.00 -7.01
N ARG A 76 2.52 -5.20 -7.56
CA ARG A 76 2.76 -4.83 -8.95
C ARG A 76 1.78 -5.53 -9.90
N ALA A 77 1.47 -6.81 -9.62
CA ALA A 77 0.49 -7.54 -10.43
C ALA A 77 -0.88 -6.87 -10.40
N PHE A 78 -1.32 -6.47 -9.21
CA PHE A 78 -2.59 -5.76 -9.05
C PHE A 78 -2.57 -4.42 -9.78
N LEU A 79 -1.52 -3.64 -9.54
CA LEU A 79 -1.41 -2.30 -10.13
C LEU A 79 -1.35 -2.35 -11.66
N THR A 80 -0.69 -3.37 -12.20
CA THR A 80 -0.61 -3.55 -13.65
C THR A 80 -2.00 -3.85 -14.23
N LYS A 81 -2.80 -4.67 -13.56
CA LYS A 81 -4.16 -4.94 -14.01
C LYS A 81 -5.01 -3.68 -14.01
N MET A 82 -4.88 -2.88 -12.96
CA MET A 82 -5.67 -1.64 -12.83
C MET A 82 -5.25 -0.59 -13.85
N ALA A 83 -4.01 -0.65 -14.33
CA ALA A 83 -3.50 0.33 -15.29
C ALA A 83 -4.25 0.32 -16.62
N LYS A 84 -5.01 -0.74 -16.91
CA LYS A 84 -5.70 -0.85 -18.20
C LYS A 84 -6.89 0.09 -18.33
N ASP A 85 -7.72 0.17 -17.28
CA ASP A 85 -8.92 0.99 -17.38
C ASP A 85 -9.47 1.44 -16.02
N ARG A 86 -8.75 1.17 -14.93
CA ARG A 86 -9.29 1.44 -13.59
C ARG A 86 -8.40 2.33 -12.73
N THR A 87 -7.47 3.05 -13.35
CA THR A 87 -6.53 3.88 -12.59
C THR A 87 -7.27 4.94 -11.76
N GLN A 88 -8.21 5.64 -12.37
CA GLN A 88 -8.92 6.70 -11.65
C GLN A 88 -9.77 6.14 -10.53
N THR A 89 -10.40 4.99 -10.76
CA THR A 89 -11.21 4.33 -9.73
C THR A 89 -10.34 3.98 -8.52
N CYS A 90 -9.15 3.45 -8.77
CA CYS A 90 -8.21 3.14 -7.70
C CYS A 90 -7.72 4.38 -6.97
N LEU A 91 -7.38 5.43 -7.71
CA LEU A 91 -6.90 6.66 -7.09
C LEU A 91 -7.98 7.31 -6.23
N ASP A 92 -9.23 7.24 -6.67
CA ASP A 92 -10.34 7.75 -5.87
C ASP A 92 -10.47 6.98 -4.56
N LEU A 93 -10.28 5.66 -4.58
CA LEU A 93 -10.27 4.87 -3.36
C LEU A 93 -9.13 5.28 -2.44
N PHE A 94 -7.92 5.41 -3.00
CA PHE A 94 -6.73 5.73 -2.19
C PHE A 94 -6.84 7.12 -1.56
N GLU A 95 -7.44 8.07 -2.24
CA GLU A 95 -7.65 9.40 -1.69
C GLU A 95 -8.66 9.42 -0.56
N ASN A 96 -9.62 8.50 -0.59
CA ASN A 96 -10.75 8.51 0.34
C ASN A 96 -10.69 7.37 1.36
N LEU A 97 -9.51 6.83 1.60
CA LEU A 97 -9.35 5.82 2.64
C LEU A 97 -9.70 6.39 4.00
N PRO A 98 -10.46 5.66 4.82
CA PRO A 98 -10.75 6.11 6.19
C PRO A 98 -9.46 6.27 6.99
N GLU A 99 -9.45 7.19 7.92
CA GLU A 99 -8.29 7.37 8.81
C GLU A 99 -7.96 6.13 9.61
N THR A 100 -8.94 5.25 9.78
CA THR A 100 -8.79 3.98 10.50
C THR A 100 -8.16 2.89 9.66
N THR A 101 -7.84 3.15 8.40
CA THR A 101 -7.25 2.17 7.50
C THR A 101 -5.82 2.57 7.16
N ALA A 102 -4.91 1.60 7.22
CA ALA A 102 -3.57 1.74 6.66
C ALA A 102 -3.43 0.71 5.55
N LEU A 103 -3.33 1.16 4.31
CA LEU A 103 -3.17 0.29 3.15
C LEU A 103 -1.71 0.31 2.72
N VAL A 104 -1.08 -0.86 2.72
CA VAL A 104 0.34 -1.01 2.37
C VAL A 104 0.45 -1.84 1.10
N MET A 105 0.98 -1.23 0.05
CA MET A 105 1.26 -1.91 -1.20
C MET A 105 2.74 -2.30 -1.22
N VAL A 106 3.03 -3.58 -1.39
CA VAL A 106 4.39 -4.08 -1.46
C VAL A 106 4.71 -4.44 -2.90
N VAL A 107 5.62 -3.69 -3.51
CA VAL A 107 6.00 -3.86 -4.90
C VAL A 107 7.43 -4.36 -4.96
N GLU A 108 7.62 -5.59 -5.43
CA GLU A 108 8.96 -6.09 -5.72
C GLU A 108 9.44 -5.43 -7.00
N ASP A 109 10.51 -4.69 -6.89
CA ASP A 109 11.13 -4.02 -8.01
C ASP A 109 12.58 -3.75 -7.64
N GLN A 110 13.40 -3.44 -8.60
CA GLN A 110 14.79 -3.11 -8.33
C GLN A 110 15.21 -1.90 -9.14
N GLN A 111 16.17 -1.19 -8.61
CA GLN A 111 16.71 -0.05 -9.33
C GLN A 111 17.76 -0.51 -10.32
N ALA A 112 17.68 0.04 -11.52
CA ALA A 112 18.68 -0.14 -12.55
C ALA A 112 19.28 1.21 -12.88
N LYS A 113 20.38 1.19 -13.62
CA LYS A 113 21.09 2.41 -13.96
C LYS A 113 21.28 2.49 -15.46
N LYS A 114 20.90 3.61 -16.04
CA LYS A 114 21.08 3.83 -17.46
C LYS A 114 21.55 5.26 -17.68
N ARG A 115 22.69 5.40 -18.36
CA ARG A 115 23.30 6.71 -18.64
C ARG A 115 23.51 7.54 -17.38
N GLY A 116 23.89 6.86 -16.27
CA GLY A 116 24.13 7.53 -15.01
C GLY A 116 22.90 7.80 -14.17
N GLU A 117 21.71 7.57 -14.68
CA GLU A 117 20.49 7.79 -13.95
C GLU A 117 19.89 6.49 -13.44
N ARG A 118 19.40 6.50 -12.22
CA ARG A 118 18.72 5.35 -11.64
C ARG A 118 17.24 5.39 -11.96
N TYR A 119 16.68 4.22 -12.21
CA TYR A 119 15.26 4.08 -12.46
C TYR A 119 14.78 2.73 -11.92
N TRP A 120 13.47 2.63 -11.68
CA TRP A 120 12.88 1.37 -11.26
C TRP A 120 12.58 0.53 -12.50
N GLU A 121 13.08 -0.70 -12.53
CA GLU A 121 12.97 -1.55 -13.72
C GLU A 121 11.54 -1.73 -14.21
N HIS A 122 10.59 -1.84 -13.27
CA HIS A 122 9.20 -2.05 -13.61
C HIS A 122 8.33 -0.82 -13.32
N GLY A 123 8.95 0.32 -13.13
CA GLY A 123 8.26 1.52 -12.72
C GLY A 123 7.15 1.98 -13.63
N LYS A 124 7.27 1.70 -14.94
CA LYS A 124 6.25 2.12 -15.91
C LYS A 124 4.90 1.43 -15.67
N ALA A 125 4.93 0.21 -15.13
CA ALA A 125 3.70 -0.55 -14.91
C ALA A 125 2.79 0.10 -13.86
N TYR A 126 3.38 0.89 -12.96
CA TYR A 126 2.60 1.54 -11.92
C TYR A 126 2.92 3.04 -11.81
N ALA A 127 3.37 3.64 -12.90
CA ALA A 127 3.70 5.07 -12.90
C ALA A 127 2.50 5.94 -12.57
N TRP A 128 1.31 5.52 -12.96
CA TRP A 128 0.08 6.24 -12.63
C TRP A 128 -0.09 6.41 -11.12
N LEU A 129 0.37 5.44 -10.34
CA LEU A 129 0.30 5.51 -8.89
C LEU A 129 1.42 6.39 -8.33
N THR A 130 2.65 6.20 -8.78
CA THR A 130 3.77 6.98 -8.25
C THR A 130 3.67 8.45 -8.64
N ASP A 131 3.11 8.75 -9.81
CA ASP A 131 2.85 10.12 -10.20
C ASP A 131 1.81 10.77 -9.28
N TRP A 132 0.73 10.05 -8.99
CA TRP A 132 -0.28 10.54 -8.05
C TRP A 132 0.31 10.76 -6.66
N MET A 133 1.13 9.83 -6.18
CA MET A 133 1.76 9.98 -4.86
C MET A 133 2.67 11.19 -4.80
N ARG A 134 3.37 11.47 -5.88
CA ARG A 134 4.28 12.62 -5.94
C ARG A 134 3.49 13.94 -5.85
N GLU A 135 2.31 13.98 -6.41
CA GLU A 135 1.45 15.16 -6.37
C GLU A 135 0.73 15.33 -5.03
N HIS A 136 0.37 14.23 -4.38
CA HIS A 136 -0.49 14.24 -3.20
C HIS A 136 0.25 13.96 -1.91
N ASN A 137 1.48 13.54 -1.98
CA ASN A 137 2.27 13.19 -0.80
C ASN A 137 3.60 13.92 -0.86
N ASP A 138 3.61 15.09 -0.35
CA ASP A 138 4.79 15.90 -0.24
C ASP A 138 5.54 15.68 1.07
N ARG A 139 5.22 14.60 1.75
CA ARG A 139 5.80 14.25 3.04
C ARG A 139 6.84 13.18 2.93
#